data_a1c3bb9abe90fe8a593e8f47f0111e11
#
_entry.id   a1c3bb9abe90fe8a593e8f47f0111e11
#
_cell.length_a   1.000
_cell.length_b   1.000
_cell.length_c   1.000
_cell.angle_alpha   90.00
_cell.angle_beta   90.00
_cell.angle_gamma   90.00
#
_symmetry.space_group_name_H-M   'P 1'
#
loop_
_entity.id
_entity.type
_entity.pdbx_description
1 polymer ?
#
loop_
_entity_poly.entity_id
_entity_poly.type
_entity_poly.pdbx_seq_one_letter_code
_entity_poly.pdbx_strand_id
1 'polypeptide(L)'
;MTRIADSGFLIALLDRLDSFHHWAKKVAEEEKPPFLVCEAVCAEVAAVTGTADPLLQMLERGDLQLAFSLADEFTAVRKLTLKYRDQPMDLADGCVVRMSEIYRVCRVFTVDRTDFTVYRRWGTKAIPCVFP
;
A
#
# COMPACT_ATOMS: atom_id res chain seq x y z
N MET A 1 -3.07 15.01 5.87
CA MET A 1 -2.05 14.19 5.18
C MET A 1 -2.68 12.89 4.69
N THR A 2 -2.37 12.53 3.47
CA THR A 2 -2.88 11.30 2.85
C THR A 2 -2.16 10.06 3.41
N ARG A 3 -2.92 9.04 3.75
CA ARG A 3 -2.41 7.75 4.24
C ARG A 3 -2.63 6.70 3.18
N ILE A 4 -1.56 6.08 2.73
CA ILE A 4 -1.60 5.03 1.69
C ILE A 4 -1.27 3.70 2.36
N ALA A 5 -2.11 2.70 2.15
CA ALA A 5 -1.92 1.37 2.72
C ALA A 5 -1.29 0.43 1.70
N ASP A 6 -0.15 -0.16 2.07
CA ASP A 6 0.44 -1.27 1.32
C ASP A 6 -0.15 -2.61 1.81
N SER A 7 0.02 -3.66 1.01
CA SER A 7 -0.57 -4.97 1.31
C SER A 7 -0.09 -5.56 2.62
N GLY A 8 1.19 -5.47 2.93
CA GLY A 8 1.74 -6.03 4.18
C GLY A 8 1.15 -5.40 5.45
N PHE A 9 0.86 -4.10 5.42
CA PHE A 9 0.16 -3.42 6.50
C PHE A 9 -1.26 -3.96 6.69
N LEU A 10 -2.01 -4.10 5.61
CA LEU A 10 -3.39 -4.61 5.67
C LEU A 10 -3.43 -6.09 6.05
N ILE A 11 -2.51 -6.90 5.55
CA ILE A 11 -2.39 -8.31 5.96
C ILE A 11 -2.13 -8.40 7.48
N ALA A 12 -1.18 -7.61 7.97
CA ALA A 12 -0.86 -7.58 9.39
C ALA A 12 -2.06 -7.12 10.24
N LEU A 13 -2.83 -6.17 9.75
CA LEU A 13 -4.03 -5.67 10.43
C LEU A 13 -5.12 -6.75 10.52
N LEU A 14 -5.31 -7.52 9.45
CA LEU A 14 -6.41 -8.49 9.33
C LEU A 14 -6.06 -9.88 9.85
N ASP A 15 -4.77 -10.21 9.97
CA ASP A 15 -4.31 -11.51 10.44
C ASP A 15 -3.68 -11.39 11.84
N ARG A 16 -4.39 -11.91 12.85
CA ARG A 16 -3.92 -11.86 14.24
C ARG A 16 -2.63 -12.62 14.47
N LEU A 17 -2.27 -13.55 13.59
CA LEU A 17 -1.06 -14.35 13.69
C LEU A 17 0.14 -13.71 12.97
N ASP A 18 -0.09 -12.61 12.25
CA ASP A 18 1.01 -11.88 11.60
C ASP A 18 1.93 -11.25 12.67
N SER A 19 3.24 -11.34 12.45
CA SER A 19 4.23 -10.83 13.41
C SER A 19 4.12 -9.32 13.64
N PHE A 20 3.53 -8.58 12.70
CA PHE A 20 3.32 -7.13 12.82
C PHE A 20 1.89 -6.74 13.15
N HIS A 21 1.06 -7.71 13.55
CA HIS A 21 -0.35 -7.45 13.86
C HIS A 21 -0.54 -6.36 14.91
N HIS A 22 0.21 -6.44 16.00
CA HIS A 22 0.10 -5.47 17.10
C HIS A 22 0.42 -4.05 16.63
N TRP A 23 1.49 -3.89 15.85
CA TRP A 23 1.87 -2.60 15.26
C TRP A 23 0.76 -2.07 14.33
N ALA A 24 0.28 -2.91 13.42
CA ALA A 24 -0.75 -2.50 12.46
C ALA A 24 -2.04 -2.08 13.15
N LYS A 25 -2.46 -2.81 14.19
CA LYS A 25 -3.64 -2.48 14.99
C LYS A 25 -3.48 -1.13 15.69
N LYS A 26 -2.32 -0.90 16.29
CA LYS A 26 -2.02 0.37 16.95
C LYS A 26 -2.07 1.55 15.96
N VAL A 27 -1.46 1.38 14.79
CA VAL A 27 -1.50 2.39 13.72
C VAL A 27 -2.94 2.69 13.33
N ALA A 28 -3.76 1.65 13.10
CA ALA A 28 -5.15 1.83 12.70
C ALA A 28 -6.00 2.54 13.78
N GLU A 29 -5.66 2.37 15.05
CA GLU A 29 -6.33 3.06 16.16
C GLU A 29 -5.90 4.53 16.29
N GLU A 30 -4.64 4.85 15.98
CA GLU A 30 -4.08 6.20 16.12
C GLU A 30 -4.31 7.10 14.91
N GLU A 31 -4.39 6.52 13.72
CA GLU A 31 -4.54 7.27 12.47
C GLU A 31 -6.02 7.45 12.12
N LYS A 32 -6.33 8.58 11.50
CA LYS A 32 -7.70 8.85 11.04
C LYS A 32 -7.96 8.16 9.69
N PRO A 33 -9.08 7.45 9.55
CA PRO A 33 -9.49 6.93 8.25
C PRO A 33 -9.87 8.09 7.29
N PRO A 34 -9.92 7.86 5.97
CA PRO A 34 -9.59 6.59 5.33
C PRO A 34 -8.10 6.41 5.10
N PHE A 35 -7.67 5.15 4.98
CA PHE A 35 -6.45 4.81 4.27
C PHE A 35 -6.79 4.65 2.79
N LEU A 36 -5.98 5.22 1.91
CA LEU A 36 -6.14 5.05 0.47
C LEU A 36 -5.47 3.76 0.01
N VAL A 37 -6.11 3.06 -0.89
CA VAL A 37 -5.67 1.76 -1.37
C VAL A 37 -5.95 1.62 -2.86
N CYS A 38 -5.20 0.75 -3.54
CA CYS A 38 -5.46 0.37 -4.93
C CYS A 38 -5.99 -1.06 -5.01
N GLU A 39 -6.63 -1.37 -6.13
CA GLU A 39 -7.22 -2.70 -6.34
C GLU A 39 -6.16 -3.81 -6.36
N ALA A 40 -4.95 -3.55 -6.89
CA ALA A 40 -3.87 -4.52 -6.90
C ALA A 40 -3.47 -4.94 -5.48
N VAL A 41 -3.39 -3.99 -4.56
CA VAL A 41 -3.15 -4.26 -3.13
C VAL A 41 -4.30 -5.07 -2.53
N CYS A 42 -5.54 -4.71 -2.83
CA CYS A 42 -6.72 -5.45 -2.35
C CYS A 42 -6.69 -6.92 -2.81
N ALA A 43 -6.36 -7.16 -4.08
CA ALA A 43 -6.27 -8.50 -4.61
C ALA A 43 -5.18 -9.33 -3.91
N GLU A 44 -4.03 -8.74 -3.65
CA GLU A 44 -2.94 -9.41 -2.94
C GLU A 44 -3.33 -9.74 -1.49
N VAL A 45 -3.95 -8.81 -0.78
CA VAL A 45 -4.43 -9.04 0.60
C VAL A 45 -5.44 -10.19 0.64
N ALA A 46 -6.42 -10.19 -0.25
CA ALA A 46 -7.42 -11.25 -0.33
C ALA A 46 -6.78 -12.61 -0.65
N ALA A 47 -5.80 -12.65 -1.55
CA ALA A 47 -5.10 -13.89 -1.89
C ALA A 47 -4.30 -14.44 -0.70
N VAL A 48 -3.58 -13.60 0.01
CA VAL A 48 -2.75 -14.02 1.16
C VAL A 48 -3.60 -14.44 2.35
N THR A 49 -4.65 -13.67 2.67
CA THR A 49 -5.50 -13.97 3.83
C THR A 49 -6.54 -15.06 3.54
N GLY A 50 -6.76 -15.39 2.26
CA GLY A 50 -7.74 -16.40 1.85
C GLY A 50 -9.18 -15.92 1.83
N THR A 51 -9.43 -14.63 2.08
CA THR A 51 -10.78 -14.06 2.09
C THR A 51 -10.75 -12.58 1.74
N ALA A 52 -11.74 -12.13 0.98
CA ALA A 52 -11.90 -10.72 0.63
C ALA A 52 -12.84 -9.97 1.57
N ASP A 53 -13.69 -10.69 2.32
CA ASP A 53 -14.81 -10.08 3.03
C ASP A 53 -14.40 -9.03 4.08
N PRO A 54 -13.40 -9.26 4.96
CA PRO A 54 -12.99 -8.23 5.91
C PRO A 54 -12.51 -6.95 5.25
N LEU A 55 -11.77 -7.08 4.14
CA LEU A 55 -11.30 -5.93 3.36
C LEU A 55 -12.46 -5.16 2.74
N LEU A 56 -13.42 -5.88 2.16
CA LEU A 56 -14.60 -5.26 1.55
C LEU A 56 -15.47 -4.56 2.60
N GLN A 57 -15.57 -5.10 3.81
CA GLN A 57 -16.23 -4.44 4.93
C GLN A 57 -15.54 -3.11 5.27
N MET A 58 -14.22 -3.08 5.28
CA MET A 58 -13.46 -1.84 5.54
C MET A 58 -13.74 -0.78 4.47
N LEU A 59 -13.88 -1.19 3.21
CA LEU A 59 -14.28 -0.29 2.13
C LEU A 59 -15.71 0.24 2.32
N GLU A 60 -16.64 -0.62 2.72
CA GLU A 60 -18.03 -0.21 2.97
C GLU A 60 -18.14 0.78 4.13
N ARG A 61 -17.36 0.59 5.20
CA ARG A 61 -17.35 1.48 6.35
C ARG A 61 -16.61 2.79 6.11
N GLY A 62 -15.83 2.88 5.05
CA GLY A 62 -14.99 4.05 4.79
C GLY A 62 -13.65 4.04 5.53
N ASP A 63 -13.26 2.93 6.13
CA ASP A 63 -11.92 2.78 6.73
C ASP A 63 -10.85 2.73 5.65
N LEU A 64 -11.19 2.15 4.49
CA LEU A 64 -10.39 2.17 3.27
C LEU A 64 -11.15 2.87 2.17
N GLN A 65 -10.41 3.49 1.25
CA GLN A 65 -10.98 4.12 0.06
C GLN A 65 -10.14 3.73 -1.15
N LEU A 66 -10.80 3.20 -2.19
CA LEU A 66 -10.15 2.98 -3.48
C LEU A 66 -9.89 4.35 -4.12
N ALA A 67 -8.61 4.66 -4.35
CA ALA A 67 -8.20 6.00 -4.76
C ALA A 67 -7.09 5.97 -5.80
N PHE A 68 -7.13 4.98 -6.69
CA PHE A 68 -6.15 4.83 -7.75
C PHE A 68 -6.79 4.12 -8.94
N SER A 69 -6.57 4.66 -10.14
CA SER A 69 -7.04 4.06 -11.39
C SER A 69 -5.86 3.58 -12.21
N LEU A 70 -5.64 2.28 -12.25
CA LEU A 70 -4.63 1.70 -13.13
C LEU A 70 -4.95 1.97 -14.60
N ALA A 71 -6.24 2.05 -14.95
CA ALA A 71 -6.68 2.41 -16.30
C ALA A 71 -6.14 3.78 -16.76
N ASP A 72 -5.96 4.71 -15.81
CA ASP A 72 -5.42 6.04 -16.11
C ASP A 72 -3.90 6.11 -15.93
N GLU A 73 -3.32 5.22 -15.12
CA GLU A 73 -1.94 5.34 -14.66
C GLU A 73 -1.00 4.24 -15.15
N PHE A 74 -1.47 3.33 -16.03
CA PHE A 74 -0.67 2.15 -16.41
C PHE A 74 0.65 2.50 -17.08
N THR A 75 0.73 3.61 -17.81
CA THR A 75 2.00 4.02 -18.44
C THR A 75 3.05 4.39 -17.40
N ALA A 76 2.67 5.15 -16.37
CA ALA A 76 3.57 5.52 -15.28
C ALA A 76 3.98 4.28 -14.46
N VAL A 77 3.04 3.39 -14.17
CA VAL A 77 3.31 2.14 -13.44
C VAL A 77 4.26 1.24 -14.24
N ARG A 78 4.07 1.13 -15.55
CA ARG A 78 4.96 0.34 -16.42
C ARG A 78 6.40 0.86 -16.35
N LYS A 79 6.59 2.17 -16.38
CA LYS A 79 7.94 2.77 -16.26
C LYS A 79 8.59 2.41 -14.93
N LEU A 80 7.83 2.42 -13.83
CA LEU A 80 8.33 2.05 -12.52
C LEU A 80 8.72 0.57 -12.46
N THR A 81 7.84 -0.33 -12.90
CA THR A 81 8.11 -1.78 -12.86
C THR A 81 9.30 -2.16 -13.73
N LEU A 82 9.51 -1.48 -14.85
CA LEU A 82 10.69 -1.67 -15.70
C LEU A 82 11.96 -1.15 -15.03
N LYS A 83 11.91 0.04 -14.43
CA LYS A 83 13.04 0.62 -13.72
C LYS A 83 13.52 -0.27 -12.57
N TYR A 84 12.60 -0.85 -11.83
CA TYR A 84 12.91 -1.69 -10.65
C TYR A 84 12.76 -3.18 -10.92
N ARG A 85 12.90 -3.62 -12.18
CA ARG A 85 12.75 -5.05 -12.53
C ARG A 85 13.72 -5.97 -11.79
N ASP A 86 14.89 -5.45 -11.43
CA ASP A 86 15.91 -6.21 -10.69
C ASP A 86 15.64 -6.24 -9.19
N GLN A 87 14.67 -5.44 -8.70
CA GLN A 87 14.35 -5.29 -7.27
C GLN A 87 13.25 -6.23 -6.76
N PRO A 88 12.68 -7.17 -7.34
CA PRO A 88 11.65 -7.19 -8.36
C PRO A 88 10.36 -6.49 -7.88
N MET A 89 10.10 -5.32 -8.39
CA MET A 89 8.86 -4.59 -8.14
C MET A 89 7.68 -5.30 -8.80
N ASP A 90 6.69 -5.73 -8.02
CA ASP A 90 5.46 -6.29 -8.57
C ASP A 90 4.45 -5.18 -8.93
N LEU A 91 3.30 -5.58 -9.46
CA LEU A 91 2.28 -4.62 -9.88
C LEU A 91 1.74 -3.80 -8.71
N ALA A 92 1.50 -4.44 -7.57
CA ALA A 92 1.00 -3.75 -6.38
C ALA A 92 2.00 -2.70 -5.88
N ASP A 93 3.29 -3.06 -5.80
CA ASP A 93 4.36 -2.14 -5.43
C ASP A 93 4.40 -0.93 -6.37
N GLY A 94 4.36 -1.18 -7.67
CA GLY A 94 4.37 -0.11 -8.68
C GLY A 94 3.19 0.84 -8.53
N CYS A 95 2.01 0.30 -8.25
CA CYS A 95 0.82 1.12 -7.99
C CYS A 95 0.97 1.96 -6.72
N VAL A 96 1.50 1.39 -5.63
CA VAL A 96 1.71 2.13 -4.37
C VAL A 96 2.73 3.25 -4.56
N VAL A 97 3.84 2.98 -5.24
CA VAL A 97 4.83 4.03 -5.55
C VAL A 97 4.18 5.15 -6.37
N ARG A 98 3.41 4.79 -7.39
CA ARG A 98 2.72 5.81 -8.20
C ARG A 98 1.70 6.61 -7.39
N MET A 99 0.97 5.98 -6.48
CA MET A 99 0.08 6.70 -5.56
C MET A 99 0.85 7.74 -4.75
N SER A 100 2.05 7.41 -4.26
CA SER A 100 2.88 8.36 -3.50
C SER A 100 3.32 9.56 -4.35
N GLU A 101 3.41 9.40 -5.66
CA GLU A 101 3.72 10.49 -6.58
C GLU A 101 2.53 11.40 -6.82
N ILE A 102 1.34 10.82 -6.93
CA ILE A 102 0.08 11.55 -7.13
C ILE A 102 -0.32 12.30 -5.87
N TYR A 103 -0.29 11.61 -4.73
CA TYR A 103 -0.63 12.17 -3.42
C TYR A 103 0.64 12.68 -2.75
N ARG A 104 1.09 13.85 -3.13
CA ARG A 104 2.42 14.39 -2.82
C ARG A 104 2.72 14.48 -1.34
N VAL A 105 1.74 14.88 -0.53
CA VAL A 105 1.85 14.96 0.93
C VAL A 105 1.19 13.71 1.52
N CYS A 106 1.99 12.65 1.66
CA CYS A 106 1.48 11.35 2.06
C CYS A 106 2.46 10.62 2.97
N ARG A 107 1.97 9.54 3.58
CA ARG A 107 2.77 8.49 4.21
C ARG A 107 2.28 7.15 3.70
N VAL A 108 3.20 6.26 3.39
CA VAL A 108 2.92 4.89 2.98
C VAL A 108 3.15 3.97 4.18
N PHE A 109 2.11 3.27 4.59
CA PHE A 109 2.16 2.30 5.70
C PHE A 109 2.47 0.92 5.12
N THR A 110 3.65 0.42 5.41
CA THR A 110 4.17 -0.83 4.84
C THR A 110 5.06 -1.54 5.84
N VAL A 111 5.14 -2.85 5.72
CA VAL A 111 6.09 -3.70 6.49
C VAL A 111 7.36 -3.99 5.68
N ASP A 112 7.36 -3.66 4.40
CA ASP A 112 8.46 -3.96 3.47
C ASP A 112 9.51 -2.86 3.49
N ARG A 113 10.32 -2.86 4.55
CA ARG A 113 11.41 -1.91 4.71
C ARG A 113 12.49 -2.08 3.63
N THR A 114 12.75 -3.30 3.22
CA THR A 114 13.80 -3.61 2.26
C THR A 114 13.54 -2.93 0.92
N ASP A 115 12.37 -3.15 0.33
CA ASP A 115 12.05 -2.64 -0.99
C ASP A 115 11.68 -1.15 -0.96
N PHE A 116 10.88 -0.72 0.01
CA PHE A 116 10.42 0.67 0.06
C PHE A 116 11.48 1.68 0.50
N THR A 117 12.63 1.25 0.98
CA THR A 117 13.79 2.12 1.16
C THR A 117 14.63 2.26 -0.11
N VAL A 118 14.47 1.37 -1.07
CA VAL A 118 15.14 1.41 -2.39
C VAL A 118 14.32 2.19 -3.40
N TYR A 119 13.00 1.97 -3.45
CA TYR A 119 12.13 2.68 -4.39
C TYR A 119 12.19 4.18 -4.18
N ARG A 120 12.06 4.92 -5.29
CA ARG A 120 12.06 6.39 -5.27
C ARG A 120 10.84 6.89 -6.01
N ARG A 121 10.23 7.94 -5.50
CA ARG A 121 9.20 8.68 -6.24
C ARG A 121 9.85 9.79 -7.05
N TRP A 122 9.29 10.05 -8.22
CA TRP A 122 9.82 11.02 -9.18
C TRP A 122 11.30 10.76 -9.53
N GLY A 123 11.72 9.51 -9.47
CA GLY A 123 13.06 9.06 -9.83
C GLY A 123 14.14 9.28 -8.78
N THR A 124 14.01 10.24 -7.86
CA THR A 124 15.09 10.66 -6.97
C THR A 124 14.72 10.80 -5.50
N LYS A 125 13.45 10.93 -5.17
CA LYS A 125 13.00 11.25 -3.81
C LYS A 125 12.60 9.99 -3.05
N ALA A 126 13.02 9.91 -1.78
CA ALA A 126 12.55 8.83 -0.89
C ALA A 126 11.03 8.89 -0.73
N ILE A 127 10.41 7.72 -0.63
CA ILE A 127 8.98 7.60 -0.34
C ILE A 127 8.79 7.78 1.16
N PRO A 128 7.92 8.70 1.64
CA PRO A 128 7.64 8.81 3.06
C PRO A 128 6.91 7.56 3.54
N CYS A 129 7.58 6.74 4.34
CA CYS A 129 7.05 5.47 4.82
C CYS A 129 6.93 5.45 6.34
N VAL A 130 5.99 4.64 6.83
CA VAL A 130 5.86 4.27 8.23
C VAL A 130 6.02 2.76 8.32
N PHE A 131 7.03 2.31 9.05
CA PHE A 131 7.37 0.91 9.24
C PHE A 131 7.15 0.49 10.69
N PRO A 132 6.98 -0.81 10.94
CA PRO A 132 6.97 -1.32 12.31
C PRO A 132 8.32 -1.17 13.00
#